data_a9d4aa3146b7c077415130adc644b6eb
#
_entry.id   a9d4aa3146b7c077415130adc644b6eb
#
_cell.length_a   1.000
_cell.length_b   1.000
_cell.length_c   1.000
_cell.angle_alpha   90.00
_cell.angle_beta   90.00
_cell.angle_gamma   90.00
#
_symmetry.space_group_name_H-M   'P 1'
#
loop_
_entity.id
_entity.type
_entity.pdbx_description
1 polymer ?
#
loop_
_entity_poly.entity_id
_entity_poly.type
_entity_poly.pdbx_seq_one_letter_code
_entity_poly.pdbx_strand_id
1 'polypeptide(L)'
;MSRFIGFYDYTVILTYVSLLAAVSSMFYASQGNFFYAILFLMLSGLCDAFDGAVVRSKKDRTEEGKAFGIQIDSLCDLISFGMAPAVFCFFVGVDGLAGRLILFFYCLCAVIRLAYFNVLEAQRQQTEGGANKYYHGLPVTAISIILPLFCLLQHVLPEHLFVALLHPLMLAVAFLFILDFPVKKPNLRNILSNV
;
A
#
# COMPACT_ATOMS: atom_id res chain seq x y z
N MET A 1 -32.29 1.64 11.44
CA MET A 1 -31.42 2.62 10.76
C MET A 1 -30.16 2.79 11.58
N SER A 2 -28.98 2.50 11.03
CA SER A 2 -27.71 2.76 11.70
C SER A 2 -27.55 4.28 11.88
N ARG A 3 -27.16 4.72 13.10
CA ARG A 3 -26.93 6.15 13.38
C ARG A 3 -25.64 6.69 12.76
N PHE A 4 -24.83 5.82 12.17
CA PHE A 4 -23.52 6.14 11.58
C PHE A 4 -23.54 5.83 10.09
N ILE A 5 -22.84 6.68 9.30
CA ILE A 5 -22.67 6.51 7.86
C ILE A 5 -21.65 5.41 7.62
N GLY A 6 -21.99 4.43 6.76
CA GLY A 6 -21.09 3.36 6.32
C GLY A 6 -21.63 1.96 6.52
N PHE A 7 -20.87 0.99 6.00
CA PHE A 7 -21.13 -0.44 6.16
C PHE A 7 -20.10 -1.00 7.15
N TYR A 8 -20.54 -1.29 8.37
CA TYR A 8 -19.66 -1.77 9.44
C TYR A 8 -19.69 -3.30 9.48
N ASP A 9 -18.60 -3.89 9.02
CA ASP A 9 -18.41 -5.32 8.96
C ASP A 9 -17.03 -5.70 9.52
N TYR A 10 -16.91 -6.89 10.08
CA TYR A 10 -15.61 -7.39 10.57
C TYR A 10 -14.55 -7.48 9.45
N THR A 11 -14.97 -7.55 8.19
CA THR A 11 -14.06 -7.65 7.05
C THR A 11 -13.22 -6.39 6.82
N VAL A 12 -13.65 -5.22 7.33
CA VAL A 12 -12.90 -3.95 7.22
C VAL A 12 -12.06 -3.62 8.46
N ILE A 13 -12.13 -4.46 9.51
CA ILE A 13 -11.38 -4.20 10.75
C ILE A 13 -9.87 -4.20 10.48
N LEU A 14 -9.41 -5.16 9.69
CA LEU A 14 -7.98 -5.30 9.39
C LEU A 14 -7.46 -4.14 8.55
N THR A 15 -8.27 -3.64 7.62
CA THR A 15 -7.99 -2.41 6.85
C THR A 15 -7.85 -1.20 7.77
N TYR A 16 -8.72 -1.08 8.81
CA TYR A 16 -8.60 0.00 9.80
C TYR A 16 -7.36 -0.14 10.70
N VAL A 17 -6.97 -1.36 11.04
CA VAL A 17 -5.71 -1.63 11.77
C VAL A 17 -4.51 -1.27 10.91
N SER A 18 -4.53 -1.61 9.62
CA SER A 18 -3.51 -1.18 8.65
C SER A 18 -3.38 0.34 8.61
N LEU A 19 -4.51 1.05 8.49
CA LEU A 19 -4.54 2.51 8.51
C LEU A 19 -3.98 3.09 9.82
N LEU A 20 -4.36 2.52 10.98
CA LEU A 20 -3.84 2.95 12.28
C LEU A 20 -2.32 2.79 12.35
N ALA A 21 -1.80 1.67 11.86
CA ALA A 21 -0.36 1.43 11.79
C ALA A 21 0.32 2.46 10.87
N ALA A 22 -0.23 2.73 9.68
CA ALA A 22 0.32 3.70 8.74
C ALA A 22 0.37 5.12 9.34
N VAL A 23 -0.70 5.57 9.99
CA VAL A 23 -0.75 6.88 10.67
C VAL A 23 0.26 6.92 11.82
N SER A 24 0.41 5.83 12.59
CA SER A 24 1.45 5.72 13.62
C SER A 24 2.86 5.82 13.02
N SER A 25 3.09 5.20 11.86
CA SER A 25 4.35 5.33 11.12
C SER A 25 4.69 6.80 10.83
N MET A 26 3.71 7.59 10.36
CA MET A 26 3.92 9.03 10.10
C MET A 26 4.23 9.81 11.37
N PHE A 27 3.57 9.51 12.50
CA PHE A 27 3.85 10.17 13.78
C PHE A 27 5.27 9.86 14.28
N TYR A 28 5.71 8.60 14.20
CA TYR A 28 7.07 8.25 14.56
C TYR A 28 8.12 8.87 13.63
N ALA A 29 7.83 8.95 12.32
CA ALA A 29 8.71 9.64 11.37
C ALA A 29 8.86 11.12 11.71
N SER A 30 7.76 11.81 12.04
CA SER A 30 7.80 13.24 12.42
C SER A 30 8.56 13.52 13.73
N GLN A 31 8.71 12.51 14.58
CA GLN A 31 9.50 12.57 15.82
C GLN A 31 10.97 12.17 15.62
N GLY A 32 11.40 11.82 14.39
CA GLY A 32 12.72 11.30 14.10
C GLY A 32 12.95 9.84 14.51
N ASN A 33 11.91 9.14 14.96
CA ASN A 33 11.99 7.74 15.37
C ASN A 33 11.80 6.80 14.17
N PHE A 34 12.76 6.83 13.24
CA PHE A 34 12.67 6.14 11.94
C PHE A 34 12.56 4.61 12.06
N PHE A 35 13.15 4.02 13.09
CA PHE A 35 13.03 2.58 13.33
C PHE A 35 11.56 2.17 13.58
N TYR A 36 10.86 2.86 14.48
CA TYR A 36 9.44 2.58 14.73
C TYR A 36 8.57 2.96 13.53
N ALA A 37 8.90 4.03 12.82
CA ALA A 37 8.19 4.41 11.62
C ALA A 37 8.19 3.27 10.57
N ILE A 38 9.36 2.69 10.30
CA ILE A 38 9.49 1.55 9.38
C ILE A 38 8.78 0.30 9.92
N LEU A 39 8.88 0.02 11.22
CA LEU A 39 8.21 -1.13 11.82
C LEU A 39 6.68 -1.05 11.66
N PHE A 40 6.10 0.13 11.89
CA PHE A 40 4.67 0.36 11.71
C PHE A 40 4.24 0.35 10.24
N LEU A 41 5.09 0.79 9.32
CA LEU A 41 4.85 0.65 7.87
C LEU A 41 4.80 -0.83 7.45
N MET A 42 5.75 -1.64 7.94
CA MET A 42 5.74 -3.09 7.69
C MET A 42 4.50 -3.77 8.29
N LEU A 43 4.10 -3.37 9.51
CA LEU A 43 2.88 -3.87 10.14
C LEU A 43 1.63 -3.53 9.31
N SER A 44 1.56 -2.31 8.78
CA SER A 44 0.48 -1.89 7.88
C SER A 44 0.42 -2.80 6.64
N GLY A 45 1.56 -3.05 5.98
CA GLY A 45 1.63 -3.96 4.82
C GLY A 45 1.28 -5.40 5.15
N LEU A 46 1.62 -5.86 6.35
CA LEU A 46 1.24 -7.19 6.83
C LEU A 46 -0.28 -7.30 7.03
N CYS A 47 -0.91 -6.30 7.67
CA CYS A 47 -2.36 -6.26 7.85
C CYS A 47 -3.09 -6.27 6.51
N ASP A 48 -2.65 -5.47 5.55
CA ASP A 48 -3.18 -5.43 4.19
C ASP A 48 -3.07 -6.79 3.48
N ALA A 49 -1.94 -7.47 3.58
CA ALA A 49 -1.75 -8.78 2.97
C ALA A 49 -2.76 -9.83 3.48
N PHE A 50 -3.25 -9.70 4.72
CA PHE A 50 -4.21 -10.62 5.33
C PHE A 50 -5.67 -10.19 5.15
N ASP A 51 -5.99 -8.92 4.91
CA ASP A 51 -7.37 -8.47 4.82
C ASP A 51 -8.12 -9.11 3.66
N GLY A 52 -7.51 -9.27 2.50
CA GLY A 52 -8.07 -10.01 1.38
C GLY A 52 -8.45 -11.46 1.70
N ALA A 53 -7.77 -12.12 2.66
CA ALA A 53 -8.14 -13.45 3.12
C ALA A 53 -9.41 -13.38 3.99
N VAL A 54 -9.50 -12.37 4.87
CA VAL A 54 -10.67 -12.12 5.72
C VAL A 54 -11.90 -11.77 4.88
N VAL A 55 -11.75 -10.89 3.90
CA VAL A 55 -12.82 -10.53 2.96
C VAL A 55 -13.39 -11.75 2.24
N ARG A 56 -12.54 -12.67 1.77
CA ARG A 56 -12.97 -13.92 1.10
C ARG A 56 -13.67 -14.91 2.02
N SER A 57 -13.51 -14.81 3.34
CA SER A 57 -14.18 -15.71 4.29
C SER A 57 -15.67 -15.46 4.41
N LYS A 58 -16.14 -14.25 4.08
CA LYS A 58 -17.56 -13.88 4.17
C LYS A 58 -18.27 -14.00 2.83
N LYS A 59 -19.19 -14.95 2.72
CA LYS A 59 -19.95 -15.22 1.49
C LYS A 59 -21.20 -14.33 1.33
N ASP A 60 -21.81 -13.89 2.44
CA ASP A 60 -23.09 -13.16 2.46
C ASP A 60 -22.87 -11.65 2.57
N ARG A 61 -22.25 -11.04 1.54
CA ARG A 61 -22.10 -9.58 1.45
C ARG A 61 -23.06 -9.01 0.43
N THR A 62 -23.74 -7.91 0.80
CA THR A 62 -24.53 -7.13 -0.17
C THR A 62 -23.62 -6.49 -1.22
N GLU A 63 -24.15 -6.20 -2.41
CA GLU A 63 -23.38 -5.55 -3.47
C GLU A 63 -22.87 -4.16 -3.04
N GLU A 64 -23.70 -3.40 -2.32
CA GLU A 64 -23.29 -2.12 -1.74
C GLU A 64 -22.17 -2.27 -0.72
N GLY A 65 -22.23 -3.29 0.15
CA GLY A 65 -21.18 -3.61 1.12
C GLY A 65 -19.87 -4.05 0.45
N LYS A 66 -19.92 -4.74 -0.70
CA LYS A 66 -18.73 -5.07 -1.49
C LYS A 66 -18.13 -3.81 -2.11
N ALA A 67 -18.95 -2.98 -2.76
CA ALA A 67 -18.50 -1.73 -3.37
C ALA A 67 -17.88 -0.79 -2.34
N PHE A 68 -18.50 -0.63 -1.17
CA PHE A 68 -17.96 0.16 -0.07
C PHE A 68 -16.61 -0.39 0.42
N GLY A 69 -16.50 -1.73 0.56
CA GLY A 69 -15.26 -2.38 0.99
C GLY A 69 -14.09 -2.08 0.05
N ILE A 70 -14.30 -2.13 -1.28
CA ILE A 70 -13.26 -1.80 -2.28
C ILE A 70 -12.83 -0.34 -2.16
N GLN A 71 -13.78 0.57 -1.97
CA GLN A 71 -13.45 2.00 -1.88
C GLN A 71 -12.68 2.32 -0.60
N ILE A 72 -13.13 1.80 0.55
CA ILE A 72 -12.46 2.08 1.82
C ILE A 72 -11.06 1.48 1.87
N ASP A 73 -10.87 0.29 1.30
CA ASP A 73 -9.60 -0.38 1.15
C ASP A 73 -8.60 0.50 0.36
N SER A 74 -8.98 0.91 -0.85
CA SER A 74 -8.14 1.79 -1.68
C SER A 74 -7.84 3.15 -1.05
N LEU A 75 -8.77 3.73 -0.28
CA LEU A 75 -8.54 4.98 0.44
C LEU A 75 -7.53 4.79 1.59
N CYS A 76 -7.64 3.68 2.31
CA CYS A 76 -6.69 3.31 3.35
C CYS A 76 -5.30 3.01 2.76
N ASP A 77 -5.25 2.28 1.64
CA ASP A 77 -4.02 1.98 0.91
C ASP A 77 -3.29 3.23 0.43
N LEU A 78 -4.04 4.23 -0.05
CA LEU A 78 -3.44 5.50 -0.45
C LEU A 78 -2.72 6.17 0.73
N ILE A 79 -3.31 6.15 1.92
CA ILE A 79 -2.69 6.70 3.12
C ILE A 79 -1.50 5.83 3.56
N SER A 80 -1.69 4.51 3.58
CA SER A 80 -0.71 3.56 4.09
C SER A 80 0.53 3.42 3.19
N PHE A 81 0.33 3.39 1.88
CA PHE A 81 1.40 3.08 0.92
C PHE A 81 1.70 4.23 -0.05
N GLY A 82 0.81 5.22 -0.15
CA GLY A 82 1.07 6.47 -0.85
C GLY A 82 1.66 7.53 0.07
N MET A 83 0.95 7.90 1.14
CA MET A 83 1.33 9.02 1.99
C MET A 83 2.38 8.66 3.04
N ALA A 84 2.25 7.55 3.77
CA ALA A 84 3.17 7.23 4.86
C ALA A 84 4.63 7.08 4.40
N PRO A 85 4.96 6.38 3.28
CA PRO A 85 6.32 6.33 2.76
C PRO A 85 6.85 7.70 2.32
N ALA A 86 6.00 8.55 1.72
CA ALA A 86 6.39 9.89 1.30
C ALA A 86 6.72 10.78 2.52
N VAL A 87 5.87 10.73 3.56
CA VAL A 87 6.09 11.45 4.83
C VAL A 87 7.37 10.95 5.51
N PHE A 88 7.58 9.64 5.55
CA PHE A 88 8.81 9.05 6.07
C PHE A 88 10.05 9.59 5.33
N CYS A 89 10.09 9.50 4.01
CA CYS A 89 11.21 9.97 3.20
C CYS A 89 11.45 11.49 3.39
N PHE A 90 10.39 12.29 3.52
CA PHE A 90 10.49 13.72 3.78
C PHE A 90 11.24 13.99 5.10
N PHE A 91 10.87 13.31 6.19
CA PHE A 91 11.51 13.50 7.49
C PHE A 91 12.91 12.88 7.58
N VAL A 92 13.24 11.91 6.73
CA VAL A 92 14.60 11.34 6.60
C VAL A 92 15.56 12.30 5.90
N GLY A 93 15.02 13.30 5.14
CA GLY A 93 15.84 14.33 4.49
C GLY A 93 15.58 14.51 2.98
N VAL A 94 14.55 13.88 2.42
CA VAL A 94 14.09 14.14 1.04
C VAL A 94 13.21 15.40 1.03
N ASP A 95 13.70 16.53 1.55
CA ASP A 95 12.92 17.74 1.85
C ASP A 95 13.19 18.92 0.90
N GLY A 96 14.24 18.87 0.09
CA GLY A 96 14.53 19.89 -0.93
C GLY A 96 13.43 20.00 -1.99
N LEU A 97 13.47 21.07 -2.82
CA LEU A 97 12.45 21.28 -3.86
C LEU A 97 12.32 20.06 -4.79
N ALA A 98 13.44 19.51 -5.26
CA ALA A 98 13.45 18.30 -6.09
C ALA A 98 12.86 17.10 -5.34
N GLY A 99 13.22 16.90 -4.06
CA GLY A 99 12.69 15.84 -3.22
C GLY A 99 11.17 15.93 -3.06
N ARG A 100 10.65 17.13 -2.74
CA ARG A 100 9.20 17.37 -2.61
C ARG A 100 8.45 17.09 -3.91
N LEU A 101 9.01 17.44 -5.06
CA LEU A 101 8.39 17.14 -6.37
C LEU A 101 8.39 15.64 -6.65
N ILE A 102 9.46 14.91 -6.30
CA ILE A 102 9.52 13.44 -6.43
C ILE A 102 8.49 12.78 -5.51
N LEU A 103 8.39 13.21 -4.25
CA LEU A 103 7.41 12.65 -3.30
C LEU A 103 5.97 12.96 -3.73
N PHE A 104 5.70 14.16 -4.25
CA PHE A 104 4.41 14.49 -4.85
C PHE A 104 4.09 13.57 -6.04
N PHE A 105 5.05 13.39 -6.96
CA PHE A 105 4.89 12.51 -8.12
C PHE A 105 4.65 11.06 -7.69
N TYR A 106 5.35 10.59 -6.67
CA TYR A 106 5.13 9.28 -6.07
C TYR A 106 3.70 9.10 -5.57
N CYS A 107 3.19 10.05 -4.78
CA CYS A 107 1.81 10.03 -4.29
C CYS A 107 0.80 10.06 -5.46
N LEU A 108 1.05 10.89 -6.48
CA LEU A 108 0.20 10.97 -7.67
C LEU A 108 0.13 9.63 -8.40
N CYS A 109 1.27 8.95 -8.58
CA CYS A 109 1.31 7.63 -9.22
C CYS A 109 0.56 6.57 -8.39
N ALA A 110 0.64 6.64 -7.06
CA ALA A 110 -0.16 5.77 -6.18
C ALA A 110 -1.67 6.02 -6.35
N VAL A 111 -2.11 7.29 -6.41
CA VAL A 111 -3.51 7.65 -6.69
C VAL A 111 -3.99 7.08 -8.01
N ILE A 112 -3.22 7.31 -9.09
CA ILE A 112 -3.55 6.81 -10.43
C ILE A 112 -3.67 5.29 -10.43
N ARG A 113 -2.73 4.62 -9.78
CA ARG A 113 -2.70 3.15 -9.66
C ARG A 113 -3.94 2.61 -8.96
N LEU A 114 -4.30 3.15 -7.82
CA LEU A 114 -5.45 2.71 -7.03
C LEU A 114 -6.77 3.02 -7.74
N ALA A 115 -6.89 4.20 -8.34
CA ALA A 115 -8.07 4.56 -9.13
C ALA A 115 -8.27 3.61 -10.32
N TYR A 116 -7.19 3.29 -11.06
CA TYR A 116 -7.24 2.33 -12.17
C TYR A 116 -7.65 0.93 -11.70
N PHE A 117 -7.09 0.48 -10.57
CA PHE A 117 -7.43 -0.82 -9.98
C PHE A 117 -8.91 -0.90 -9.58
N ASN A 118 -9.48 0.16 -9.00
CA ASN A 118 -10.90 0.23 -8.65
C ASN A 118 -11.81 0.11 -9.88
N VAL A 119 -11.44 0.73 -10.99
CA VAL A 119 -12.19 0.59 -12.25
C VAL A 119 -12.17 -0.85 -12.75
N LEU A 120 -11.00 -1.49 -12.75
CA LEU A 120 -10.86 -2.88 -13.17
C LEU A 120 -11.66 -3.84 -12.26
N GLU A 121 -11.64 -3.60 -10.95
CA GLU A 121 -12.38 -4.45 -10.00
C GLU A 121 -13.89 -4.27 -10.13
N ALA A 122 -14.38 -3.04 -10.38
CA ALA A 122 -15.79 -2.78 -10.65
C ALA A 122 -16.26 -3.47 -11.94
N GLN A 123 -15.46 -3.43 -13.01
CA GLN A 123 -15.75 -4.14 -14.26
C GLN A 123 -15.78 -5.66 -14.06
N ARG A 124 -14.85 -6.19 -13.25
CA ARG A 124 -14.79 -7.61 -12.93
C ARG A 124 -16.05 -8.10 -12.20
N GLN A 125 -16.60 -7.30 -11.31
CA GLN A 125 -17.83 -7.65 -10.58
C GLN A 125 -19.06 -7.68 -11.50
N GLN A 126 -19.07 -6.90 -12.57
CA GLN A 126 -20.17 -6.89 -13.55
C GLN A 126 -20.10 -8.06 -14.55
N THR A 127 -18.90 -8.55 -14.85
CA THR A 127 -18.69 -9.70 -15.75
C THR A 127 -18.51 -10.94 -14.89
N GLU A 128 -19.60 -11.72 -14.68
CA GLU A 128 -19.59 -12.94 -13.89
C GLU A 128 -18.41 -13.89 -14.26
N GLY A 129 -17.46 -14.00 -13.32
CA GLY A 129 -16.56 -15.16 -13.21
C GLY A 129 -15.32 -15.14 -14.09
N GLY A 130 -14.23 -14.72 -13.52
CA GLY A 130 -12.88 -15.04 -13.99
C GLY A 130 -11.84 -14.34 -13.14
N ALA A 131 -11.15 -15.06 -12.25
CA ALA A 131 -10.01 -14.49 -11.55
C ALA A 131 -8.96 -14.07 -12.59
N ASN A 132 -8.67 -12.76 -12.69
CA ASN A 132 -7.53 -12.31 -13.49
C ASN A 132 -6.27 -13.03 -13.01
N LYS A 133 -5.63 -13.78 -13.91
CA LYS A 133 -4.41 -14.54 -13.62
C LYS A 133 -3.18 -13.66 -13.49
N TYR A 134 -3.27 -12.38 -13.84
CA TYR A 134 -2.17 -11.44 -13.88
C TYR A 134 -2.53 -10.16 -13.12
N TYR A 135 -1.55 -9.63 -12.39
CA TYR A 135 -1.56 -8.24 -11.93
C TYR A 135 -0.93 -7.38 -13.02
N HIS A 136 -1.45 -6.19 -13.21
CA HIS A 136 -0.86 -5.18 -14.08
C HIS A 136 -0.03 -4.21 -13.22
N GLY A 137 1.28 -4.16 -13.42
CA GLY A 137 2.22 -3.28 -12.70
C GLY A 137 2.51 -3.67 -11.24
N LEU A 138 3.32 -2.87 -10.54
CA LEU A 138 3.72 -3.08 -9.16
C LEU A 138 2.55 -2.75 -8.21
N PRO A 139 2.16 -3.64 -7.26
CA PRO A 139 1.19 -3.29 -6.21
C PRO A 139 1.71 -2.16 -5.33
N VAL A 140 0.83 -1.23 -4.91
CA VAL A 140 1.24 -0.11 -4.03
C VAL A 140 1.76 -0.60 -2.68
N THR A 141 1.26 -1.71 -2.19
CA THR A 141 1.67 -2.36 -0.94
C THR A 141 3.12 -2.85 -0.96
N ALA A 142 3.72 -3.05 -2.16
CA ALA A 142 5.12 -3.48 -2.29
C ALA A 142 6.11 -2.51 -1.62
N ILE A 143 5.77 -1.23 -1.47
CA ILE A 143 6.62 -0.26 -0.78
C ILE A 143 6.86 -0.61 0.68
N SER A 144 5.92 -1.30 1.34
CA SER A 144 6.05 -1.77 2.73
C SER A 144 7.14 -2.82 2.91
N ILE A 145 7.68 -3.35 1.82
CA ILE A 145 8.82 -4.27 1.80
C ILE A 145 10.04 -3.56 1.20
N ILE A 146 9.87 -2.85 0.08
CA ILE A 146 10.98 -2.19 -0.64
C ILE A 146 11.67 -1.16 0.25
N LEU A 147 10.90 -0.26 0.88
CA LEU A 147 11.46 0.81 1.69
C LEU A 147 12.17 0.29 2.95
N PRO A 148 11.63 -0.63 3.76
CA PRO A 148 12.35 -1.23 4.87
C PRO A 148 13.65 -1.94 4.46
N LEU A 149 13.65 -2.70 3.36
CA LEU A 149 14.85 -3.35 2.85
C LEU A 149 15.90 -2.31 2.43
N PHE A 150 15.48 -1.23 1.78
CA PHE A 150 16.37 -0.14 1.42
C PHE A 150 16.95 0.57 2.66
N CYS A 151 16.15 0.73 3.72
CA CYS A 151 16.58 1.33 5.00
C CYS A 151 17.70 0.54 5.69
N LEU A 152 17.89 -0.75 5.40
CA LEU A 152 19.03 -1.49 5.91
C LEU A 152 20.37 -0.92 5.42
N LEU A 153 20.40 -0.27 4.27
CA LEU A 153 21.60 0.37 3.71
C LEU A 153 22.10 1.54 4.57
N GLN A 154 21.24 2.16 5.40
CA GLN A 154 21.67 3.24 6.32
C GLN A 154 22.75 2.80 7.32
N HIS A 155 22.87 1.48 7.58
CA HIS A 155 23.91 0.95 8.46
C HIS A 155 25.29 0.87 7.81
N VAL A 156 25.33 0.95 6.47
CA VAL A 156 26.56 0.79 5.67
C VAL A 156 26.95 2.08 4.96
N LEU A 157 25.95 2.89 4.58
CA LEU A 157 26.15 4.10 3.80
C LEU A 157 26.21 5.34 4.70
N PRO A 158 27.02 6.36 4.34
CA PRO A 158 26.94 7.69 4.93
C PRO A 158 25.54 8.28 4.72
N GLU A 159 25.06 9.05 5.69
CA GLU A 159 23.70 9.64 5.68
C GLU A 159 23.39 10.40 4.39
N HIS A 160 24.30 11.27 3.93
CA HIS A 160 24.10 12.05 2.71
C HIS A 160 23.93 11.18 1.46
N LEU A 161 24.64 10.06 1.37
CA LEU A 161 24.54 9.12 0.25
C LEU A 161 23.23 8.31 0.34
N PHE A 162 22.86 7.90 1.54
CA PHE A 162 21.58 7.22 1.78
C PHE A 162 20.39 8.09 1.34
N VAL A 163 20.35 9.36 1.78
CA VAL A 163 19.31 10.32 1.38
C VAL A 163 19.35 10.59 -0.13
N ALA A 164 20.53 10.73 -0.73
CA ALA A 164 20.65 10.91 -2.18
C ALA A 164 20.05 9.73 -2.97
N LEU A 165 20.23 8.50 -2.48
CA LEU A 165 19.71 7.29 -3.13
C LEU A 165 18.19 7.09 -2.91
N LEU A 166 17.58 7.69 -1.87
CA LEU A 166 16.13 7.67 -1.69
C LEU A 166 15.39 8.40 -2.84
N HIS A 167 15.96 9.45 -3.41
CA HIS A 167 15.35 10.18 -4.53
C HIS A 167 15.10 9.29 -5.76
N PRO A 168 16.13 8.62 -6.34
CA PRO A 168 15.90 7.73 -7.47
C PRO A 168 15.08 6.48 -7.10
N LEU A 169 15.17 5.99 -5.85
CA LEU A 169 14.32 4.89 -5.39
C LEU A 169 12.84 5.25 -5.47
N MET A 170 12.44 6.39 -4.86
CA MET A 170 11.04 6.82 -4.83
C MET A 170 10.54 7.13 -6.24
N LEU A 171 11.38 7.70 -7.09
CA LEU A 171 11.05 7.96 -8.49
C LEU A 171 10.85 6.65 -9.28
N ALA A 172 11.74 5.67 -9.09
CA ALA A 172 11.63 4.36 -9.74
C ALA A 172 10.36 3.62 -9.32
N VAL A 173 10.04 3.61 -8.01
CA VAL A 173 8.81 2.98 -7.50
C VAL A 173 7.57 3.70 -8.06
N ALA A 174 7.57 5.04 -8.13
CA ALA A 174 6.48 5.81 -8.73
C ALA A 174 6.21 5.38 -10.18
N PHE A 175 7.25 5.26 -11.00
CA PHE A 175 7.11 4.75 -12.37
C PHE A 175 6.61 3.32 -12.43
N LEU A 176 7.09 2.44 -11.54
CA LEU A 176 6.64 1.04 -11.47
C LEU A 176 5.16 0.91 -11.09
N PHE A 177 4.59 1.87 -10.35
CA PHE A 177 3.15 1.88 -10.06
C PHE A 177 2.29 2.07 -11.29
N ILE A 178 2.71 2.93 -12.23
CA ILE A 178 1.93 3.28 -13.43
C ILE A 178 2.37 2.50 -14.68
N LEU A 179 3.50 1.78 -14.61
CA LEU A 179 3.98 0.98 -15.73
C LEU A 179 3.14 -0.29 -15.88
N ASP A 180 2.54 -0.49 -17.05
CA ASP A 180 1.76 -1.70 -17.34
C ASP A 180 2.69 -2.86 -17.74
N PHE A 181 2.91 -3.78 -16.83
CA PHE A 181 3.59 -5.05 -17.10
C PHE A 181 2.86 -6.20 -16.38
N PRO A 182 2.70 -7.36 -17.05
CA PRO A 182 1.97 -8.48 -16.46
C PRO A 182 2.81 -9.17 -15.36
N VAL A 183 2.35 -9.09 -14.11
CA VAL A 183 2.92 -9.84 -12.99
C VAL A 183 2.07 -11.08 -12.72
N LYS A 184 2.68 -12.26 -12.83
CA LYS A 184 1.98 -13.52 -12.54
C LYS A 184 1.66 -13.61 -11.05
N LYS A 185 0.39 -13.83 -10.70
CA LYS A 185 -0.02 -14.02 -9.29
C LYS A 185 0.74 -15.22 -8.68
N PRO A 186 1.42 -15.05 -7.54
CA PRO A 186 2.02 -16.18 -6.85
C PRO A 186 0.91 -17.14 -6.40
N ASN A 187 1.02 -18.40 -6.83
CA ASN A 187 0.06 -19.45 -6.48
C ASN A 187 0.42 -19.99 -5.09
N LEU A 188 -0.05 -19.33 -4.03
CA LEU A 188 0.16 -19.74 -2.63
C LEU A 188 -0.31 -21.18 -2.35
N ARG A 189 -1.23 -21.70 -3.17
CA ARG A 189 -1.73 -23.06 -3.04
C ARG A 189 -0.66 -24.13 -3.32
N ASN A 190 0.31 -23.82 -4.20
CA ASN A 190 1.41 -24.75 -4.53
C ASN A 190 2.56 -24.69 -3.51
N ILE A 191 2.63 -23.65 -2.69
CA ILE A 191 3.64 -23.52 -1.63
C ILE A 191 3.21 -24.30 -0.38
N LEU A 192 1.91 -24.32 -0.08
CA LEU A 192 1.34 -25.01 1.08
C LEU A 192 1.11 -26.54 0.84
N SER A 193 1.12 -27.00 -0.43
CA SER A 193 0.98 -28.43 -0.76
C SER A 193 2.31 -29.18 -0.79
N ASN A 194 3.45 -28.47 -0.65
CA ASN A 194 4.82 -29.05 -0.63
C ASN A 194 5.49 -28.97 0.76
N VAL A 195 4.72 -28.65 1.80
CA VAL A 195 5.08 -28.77 3.21
C VAL A 195 4.19 -29.79 3.87
#